data_0cd021e3f3f205173691399072b52d90
#
_entry.id   0cd021e3f3f205173691399072b52d90
#
_cell.length_a   1.000
_cell.length_b   1.000
_cell.length_c   1.000
_cell.angle_alpha   90.00
_cell.angle_beta   90.00
_cell.angle_gamma   90.00
#
_symmetry.space_group_name_H-M   'P 1'
#
loop_
_entity.id
_entity.type
_entity.pdbx_description
1 polymer ?
#
loop_
_entity_poly.entity_id
_entity_poly.type
_entity_poly.pdbx_seq_one_letter_code
_entity_poly.pdbx_strand_id
1 'polypeptide(L)'
;MHMTTLTIATTPEQVDQAAREAHAAFLTIADESPSARAARLNAIADALRANADELVALAAADTNLAEARLQGELKRSAFQLDLFADEVRTGIALDATVDHADPDWGMGPRPDIRRVNVPLGVVGVFGASNFPFAFSVMGGDSASALAAGCAVLHKCHSGHQKLALRTGEIVADALAQAGAPPGLFALVDGRSAAEALVDHPLVKAIGFTGSTAGGRALFDRASARPVPIPFYGELGSINPVFVLPKAWDARADEILTGYAESFTAGMGQFCTKPGLLFVPASASEEQLLSTLDAALKKVPLTKLLTPGLRESFGKARGEVAAIDGVQALVPGSDDEVPAPTVLLVDARTVASDPEVLHREMFGPATVVVRYHDVADLPALAEQMEGQLTATVQADDGDPSGELLSTLTGIAGRVLWNGWPTGVTVSYAQHHGGPYPATTAPGTTSVGTAAIRRFMRPVAYQNVPDPVLPPALQEENPWGITRRVDGNFEPAGGTR
;
A
#
# COMPACT_ATOMS: atom_id res chain seq x y z
N MET A 1 -3.52 -10.89 -34.42
CA MET A 1 -2.30 -10.10 -34.28
C MET A 1 -1.51 -10.73 -33.15
N HIS A 2 -0.27 -11.18 -33.38
CA HIS A 2 0.44 -12.06 -32.46
C HIS A 2 0.76 -11.32 -31.15
N MET A 3 0.15 -11.77 -30.05
CA MET A 3 0.65 -11.48 -28.73
C MET A 3 2.00 -12.19 -28.56
N THR A 4 3.03 -11.41 -28.32
CA THR A 4 4.35 -11.94 -27.98
C THR A 4 4.23 -12.68 -26.66
N THR A 5 4.30 -14.00 -26.69
CA THR A 5 4.37 -14.83 -25.48
C THR A 5 5.55 -14.30 -24.67
N LEU A 6 5.27 -13.65 -23.52
CA LEU A 6 6.31 -13.16 -22.63
C LEU A 6 7.20 -14.34 -22.23
N THR A 7 8.40 -14.32 -22.69
CA THR A 7 9.46 -15.26 -22.30
C THR A 7 9.80 -15.05 -20.82
N ILE A 8 10.24 -16.10 -20.15
CA ILE A 8 10.48 -16.23 -18.69
C ILE A 8 11.36 -15.13 -18.06
N ALA A 9 12.00 -14.28 -18.84
CA ALA A 9 12.71 -13.07 -18.38
C ALA A 9 12.74 -12.02 -19.50
N THR A 10 12.32 -10.79 -19.16
CA THR A 10 12.38 -9.65 -20.08
C THR A 10 13.81 -9.10 -20.13
N THR A 11 14.36 -8.92 -21.34
CA THR A 11 15.69 -8.32 -21.49
C THR A 11 15.64 -6.78 -21.31
N PRO A 12 16.77 -6.13 -21.04
CA PRO A 12 16.84 -4.66 -21.00
C PRO A 12 16.35 -4.00 -22.30
N GLU A 13 16.63 -4.59 -23.47
CA GLU A 13 16.16 -4.09 -24.77
C GLU A 13 14.64 -4.18 -24.90
N GLN A 14 14.04 -5.25 -24.39
CA GLN A 14 12.58 -5.39 -24.32
C GLN A 14 11.95 -4.38 -23.35
N VAL A 15 12.63 -4.07 -22.25
CA VAL A 15 12.20 -2.99 -21.33
C VAL A 15 12.26 -1.63 -22.04
N ASP A 16 13.32 -1.34 -22.79
CA ASP A 16 13.43 -0.10 -23.58
C ASP A 16 12.28 0.02 -24.59
N GLN A 17 12.00 -1.05 -25.33
CA GLN A 17 10.89 -1.08 -26.29
C GLN A 17 9.53 -0.83 -25.58
N ALA A 18 9.25 -1.54 -24.49
CA ALA A 18 8.03 -1.38 -23.74
C ALA A 18 7.88 0.05 -23.16
N ALA A 19 8.98 0.65 -22.71
CA ALA A 19 8.98 2.01 -22.19
C ALA A 19 8.73 3.07 -23.27
N ARG A 20 9.24 2.86 -24.49
CA ARG A 20 8.93 3.73 -25.65
C ARG A 20 7.48 3.62 -26.08
N GLU A 21 6.94 2.39 -26.13
CA GLU A 21 5.52 2.16 -26.43
C GLU A 21 4.61 2.78 -25.35
N ALA A 22 4.96 2.60 -24.08
CA ALA A 22 4.23 3.22 -22.94
C ALA A 22 4.27 4.75 -23.02
N HIS A 23 5.42 5.33 -23.39
CA HIS A 23 5.51 6.78 -23.55
C HIS A 23 4.67 7.29 -24.72
N ALA A 24 4.67 6.60 -25.86
CA ALA A 24 3.82 6.95 -27.00
C ALA A 24 2.33 6.84 -26.64
N ALA A 25 1.93 5.78 -25.93
CA ALA A 25 0.57 5.60 -25.44
C ALA A 25 0.15 6.74 -24.49
N PHE A 26 1.03 7.10 -23.55
CA PHE A 26 0.83 8.23 -22.64
C PHE A 26 0.56 9.55 -23.39
N LEU A 27 1.36 9.85 -24.41
CA LEU A 27 1.17 11.05 -25.21
C LEU A 27 -0.16 11.05 -25.99
N THR A 28 -0.61 9.86 -26.42
CA THR A 28 -1.88 9.71 -27.14
C THR A 28 -3.10 10.02 -26.28
N ILE A 29 -3.03 9.76 -24.95
CA ILE A 29 -4.14 10.00 -24.01
C ILE A 29 -4.01 11.33 -23.24
N ALA A 30 -3.08 12.21 -23.61
CA ALA A 30 -2.77 13.44 -22.85
C ALA A 30 -3.99 14.33 -22.61
N ASP A 31 -4.88 14.44 -23.62
CA ASP A 31 -6.09 15.27 -23.57
C ASP A 31 -7.37 14.47 -23.32
N GLU A 32 -7.22 13.25 -22.80
CA GLU A 32 -8.36 12.38 -22.52
C GLU A 32 -9.23 12.93 -21.39
N SER A 33 -10.56 12.90 -21.62
CA SER A 33 -11.51 13.30 -20.58
C SER A 33 -11.51 12.34 -19.38
N PRO A 34 -11.83 12.85 -18.16
CA PRO A 34 -12.00 12.00 -16.98
C PRO A 34 -13.01 10.87 -17.20
N SER A 35 -14.08 11.11 -17.95
CA SER A 35 -15.10 10.09 -18.25
C SER A 35 -14.57 8.94 -19.10
N ALA A 36 -13.73 9.22 -20.12
CA ALA A 36 -13.12 8.18 -20.94
C ALA A 36 -12.11 7.35 -20.14
N ARG A 37 -11.31 8.00 -19.30
CA ARG A 37 -10.38 7.32 -18.37
C ARG A 37 -11.13 6.43 -17.40
N ALA A 38 -12.19 6.93 -16.78
CA ALA A 38 -13.03 6.16 -15.87
C ALA A 38 -13.67 4.94 -16.55
N ALA A 39 -14.12 5.06 -17.82
CA ALA A 39 -14.65 3.92 -18.56
C ALA A 39 -13.63 2.79 -18.74
N ARG A 40 -12.35 3.10 -18.95
CA ARG A 40 -11.28 2.09 -19.02
C ARG A 40 -11.07 1.38 -17.69
N LEU A 41 -11.09 2.11 -16.56
CA LEU A 41 -10.98 1.50 -15.24
C LEU A 41 -12.14 0.53 -14.96
N ASN A 42 -13.38 0.93 -15.31
CA ASN A 42 -14.53 0.03 -15.20
C ASN A 42 -14.39 -1.20 -16.11
N ALA A 43 -13.93 -1.04 -17.36
CA ALA A 43 -13.69 -2.17 -18.26
C ALA A 43 -12.71 -3.20 -17.68
N ILE A 44 -11.62 -2.74 -17.04
CA ILE A 44 -10.69 -3.63 -16.34
C ILE A 44 -11.38 -4.32 -15.17
N ALA A 45 -12.17 -3.60 -14.35
CA ALA A 45 -12.88 -4.17 -13.21
C ALA A 45 -13.85 -5.27 -13.65
N ASP A 46 -14.60 -5.04 -14.73
CA ASP A 46 -15.53 -6.00 -15.29
C ASP A 46 -14.83 -7.24 -15.87
N ALA A 47 -13.69 -7.04 -16.55
CA ALA A 47 -12.87 -8.13 -17.06
C ALA A 47 -12.30 -9.02 -15.94
N LEU A 48 -11.83 -8.41 -14.83
CA LEU A 48 -11.39 -9.17 -13.65
C LEU A 48 -12.52 -10.00 -13.06
N ARG A 49 -13.74 -9.44 -12.93
CA ARG A 49 -14.92 -10.17 -12.44
C ARG A 49 -15.32 -11.31 -13.36
N ALA A 50 -15.31 -11.07 -14.67
CA ALA A 50 -15.67 -12.08 -15.67
C ALA A 50 -14.71 -13.28 -15.70
N ASN A 51 -13.47 -13.13 -15.26
CA ASN A 51 -12.46 -14.17 -15.22
C ASN A 51 -12.12 -14.63 -13.79
N ALA A 52 -13.00 -14.35 -12.79
CA ALA A 52 -12.70 -14.56 -11.38
C ALA A 52 -12.32 -16.00 -11.04
N ASP A 53 -13.08 -16.98 -11.52
CA ASP A 53 -12.85 -18.40 -11.20
C ASP A 53 -11.48 -18.89 -11.71
N GLU A 54 -11.12 -18.53 -12.96
CA GLU A 54 -9.81 -18.84 -13.54
C GLU A 54 -8.67 -18.20 -12.74
N LEU A 55 -8.79 -16.90 -12.45
CA LEU A 55 -7.75 -16.15 -11.75
C LEU A 55 -7.56 -16.64 -10.31
N VAL A 56 -8.64 -16.95 -9.60
CA VAL A 56 -8.58 -17.47 -8.23
C VAL A 56 -7.92 -18.86 -8.21
N ALA A 57 -8.24 -19.74 -9.16
CA ALA A 57 -7.62 -21.05 -9.26
C ALA A 57 -6.10 -20.95 -9.54
N LEU A 58 -5.67 -20.06 -10.44
CA LEU A 58 -4.26 -19.77 -10.68
C LEU A 58 -3.57 -19.21 -9.45
N ALA A 59 -4.19 -18.26 -8.77
CA ALA A 59 -3.66 -17.66 -7.56
C ALA A 59 -3.48 -18.69 -6.44
N ALA A 60 -4.46 -19.57 -6.23
CA ALA A 60 -4.38 -20.64 -5.23
C ALA A 60 -3.23 -21.61 -5.53
N ALA A 61 -3.04 -21.97 -6.80
CA ALA A 61 -1.96 -22.86 -7.24
C ALA A 61 -0.56 -22.24 -7.08
N ASP A 62 -0.43 -20.93 -7.33
CA ASP A 62 0.86 -20.21 -7.23
C ASP A 62 1.23 -19.83 -5.79
N THR A 63 0.25 -19.60 -4.90
CA THR A 63 0.49 -18.96 -3.58
C THR A 63 0.16 -19.82 -2.37
N ASN A 64 -0.50 -20.95 -2.52
CA ASN A 64 -1.06 -21.76 -1.43
C ASN A 64 -2.05 -21.01 -0.51
N LEU A 65 -2.60 -19.88 -0.96
CA LEU A 65 -3.61 -19.11 -0.23
C LEU A 65 -5.00 -19.76 -0.42
N ALA A 66 -5.83 -19.63 0.61
CA ALA A 66 -7.21 -20.17 0.55
C ALA A 66 -8.06 -19.44 -0.50
N GLU A 67 -8.81 -20.20 -1.31
CA GLU A 67 -9.65 -19.64 -2.38
C GLU A 67 -10.63 -18.57 -1.89
N ALA A 68 -11.27 -18.78 -0.73
CA ALA A 68 -12.20 -17.79 -0.16
C ALA A 68 -11.53 -16.42 0.11
N ARG A 69 -10.26 -16.43 0.56
CA ARG A 69 -9.46 -15.21 0.71
C ARG A 69 -9.19 -14.58 -0.65
N LEU A 70 -8.78 -15.38 -1.63
CA LEU A 70 -8.45 -14.92 -2.97
C LEU A 70 -9.66 -14.33 -3.71
N GLN A 71 -10.85 -14.94 -3.55
CA GLN A 71 -12.11 -14.39 -4.05
C GLN A 71 -12.42 -13.02 -3.44
N GLY A 72 -12.26 -12.89 -2.11
CA GLY A 72 -12.41 -11.60 -1.42
C GLY A 72 -11.44 -10.54 -1.91
N GLU A 73 -10.19 -10.94 -2.15
CA GLU A 73 -9.13 -10.05 -2.62
C GLU A 73 -9.35 -9.58 -4.07
N LEU A 74 -9.76 -10.48 -4.97
CA LEU A 74 -10.11 -10.13 -6.35
C LEU A 74 -11.31 -9.18 -6.40
N LYS A 75 -12.36 -9.46 -5.60
CA LYS A 75 -13.51 -8.57 -5.45
C LYS A 75 -13.10 -7.18 -4.99
N ARG A 76 -12.17 -7.11 -4.01
CA ARG A 76 -11.61 -5.85 -3.51
C ARG A 76 -10.86 -5.09 -4.62
N SER A 77 -10.06 -5.78 -5.43
CA SER A 77 -9.30 -5.15 -6.53
C SER A 77 -10.22 -4.58 -7.61
N ALA A 78 -11.26 -5.31 -8.01
CA ALA A 78 -12.25 -4.83 -8.95
C ALA A 78 -13.06 -3.65 -8.38
N PHE A 79 -13.46 -3.70 -7.11
CA PHE A 79 -14.13 -2.59 -6.43
C PHE A 79 -13.26 -1.34 -6.36
N GLN A 80 -11.95 -1.49 -6.12
CA GLN A 80 -11.02 -0.35 -6.09
C GLN A 80 -10.93 0.36 -7.44
N LEU A 81 -10.96 -0.38 -8.55
CA LEU A 81 -10.99 0.20 -9.89
C LEU A 81 -12.26 1.01 -10.13
N ASP A 82 -13.44 0.51 -9.68
CA ASP A 82 -14.70 1.26 -9.78
C ASP A 82 -14.64 2.52 -8.92
N LEU A 83 -14.15 2.42 -7.68
CA LEU A 83 -14.00 3.58 -6.81
C LEU A 83 -13.06 4.64 -7.41
N PHE A 84 -11.97 4.21 -8.05
CA PHE A 84 -11.09 5.12 -8.76
C PHE A 84 -11.76 5.73 -10.00
N ALA A 85 -12.59 4.96 -10.71
CA ALA A 85 -13.36 5.48 -11.85
C ALA A 85 -14.33 6.57 -11.39
N ASP A 86 -15.02 6.39 -10.27
CA ASP A 86 -15.92 7.38 -9.70
C ASP A 86 -15.15 8.63 -9.26
N GLU A 87 -14.02 8.48 -8.57
CA GLU A 87 -13.16 9.61 -8.17
C GLU A 87 -12.64 10.39 -9.39
N VAL A 88 -12.19 9.69 -10.42
CA VAL A 88 -11.70 10.31 -11.67
C VAL A 88 -12.80 11.16 -12.34
N ARG A 89 -14.06 10.68 -12.37
CA ARG A 89 -15.20 11.44 -12.95
C ARG A 89 -15.44 12.76 -12.23
N THR A 90 -15.20 12.84 -10.94
CA THR A 90 -15.34 14.10 -10.17
C THR A 90 -14.27 15.13 -10.51
N GLY A 91 -13.13 14.68 -11.04
CA GLY A 91 -11.95 15.51 -11.28
C GLY A 91 -11.23 16.01 -10.02
N ILE A 92 -11.63 15.58 -8.83
CA ILE A 92 -11.08 16.10 -7.56
C ILE A 92 -9.56 15.86 -7.43
N ALA A 93 -9.05 14.77 -8.02
CA ALA A 93 -7.61 14.49 -8.04
C ALA A 93 -6.81 15.49 -8.90
N LEU A 94 -7.46 16.15 -9.86
CA LEU A 94 -6.84 17.18 -10.70
C LEU A 94 -6.54 18.45 -9.91
N ASP A 95 -7.20 18.69 -8.78
CA ASP A 95 -7.03 19.90 -7.93
C ASP A 95 -7.06 21.20 -8.75
N ALA A 96 -7.99 21.27 -9.72
CA ALA A 96 -8.11 22.38 -10.65
C ALA A 96 -8.50 23.66 -9.89
N THR A 97 -7.64 24.67 -9.97
CA THR A 97 -7.80 25.94 -9.27
C THR A 97 -7.66 27.09 -10.25
N VAL A 98 -8.59 28.02 -10.25
CA VAL A 98 -8.64 29.21 -11.11
C VAL A 98 -8.67 30.45 -10.22
N ASP A 99 -7.67 31.29 -10.33
CA ASP A 99 -7.62 32.61 -9.72
C ASP A 99 -7.60 33.66 -10.86
N HIS A 100 -8.73 34.34 -11.06
CA HIS A 100 -8.82 35.42 -12.07
C HIS A 100 -7.92 36.59 -11.71
N ALA A 101 -7.56 37.40 -12.71
CA ALA A 101 -6.85 38.64 -12.47
C ALA A 101 -7.64 39.57 -11.54
N ASP A 102 -6.99 40.12 -10.53
CA ASP A 102 -7.59 41.01 -9.55
C ASP A 102 -6.63 42.21 -9.28
N PRO A 103 -6.96 43.40 -9.75
CA PRO A 103 -6.12 44.60 -9.55
C PRO A 103 -6.07 45.03 -8.08
N ASP A 104 -7.07 44.66 -7.29
CA ASP A 104 -7.23 45.10 -5.90
C ASP A 104 -6.85 43.98 -4.89
N TRP A 105 -6.14 42.94 -5.33
CA TRP A 105 -5.70 41.87 -4.48
C TRP A 105 -4.84 42.35 -3.30
N GLY A 106 -5.09 41.88 -2.11
CA GLY A 106 -4.56 42.42 -0.85
C GLY A 106 -3.05 42.62 -0.73
N MET A 107 -2.22 41.97 -1.58
CA MET A 107 -0.76 42.18 -1.63
C MET A 107 -0.28 42.94 -2.89
N GLY A 108 -1.20 43.47 -3.68
CA GLY A 108 -0.96 44.09 -4.98
C GLY A 108 -1.64 43.32 -6.12
N PRO A 109 -1.69 43.86 -7.35
CA PRO A 109 -2.41 43.26 -8.46
C PRO A 109 -2.04 41.79 -8.68
N ARG A 110 -3.05 40.92 -8.70
CA ARG A 110 -2.91 39.50 -9.01
C ARG A 110 -3.16 39.26 -10.50
N PRO A 111 -2.24 38.60 -11.24
CA PRO A 111 -2.52 38.15 -12.60
C PRO A 111 -3.51 36.98 -12.60
N ASP A 112 -4.04 36.61 -13.79
CA ASP A 112 -4.76 35.34 -13.96
C ASP A 112 -3.78 34.17 -13.74
N ILE A 113 -4.06 33.30 -12.76
CA ILE A 113 -3.25 32.12 -12.43
C ILE A 113 -4.16 30.93 -12.32
N ARG A 114 -3.89 29.87 -13.09
CA ARG A 114 -4.67 28.64 -13.09
C ARG A 114 -3.76 27.44 -12.88
N ARG A 115 -4.13 26.53 -12.00
CA ARG A 115 -3.30 25.36 -11.61
C ARG A 115 -4.10 24.07 -11.77
N VAL A 116 -3.43 23.03 -12.26
CA VAL A 116 -4.00 21.69 -12.37
C VAL A 116 -2.91 20.63 -12.11
N ASN A 117 -3.27 19.51 -11.55
CA ASN A 117 -2.40 18.34 -11.49
C ASN A 117 -2.42 17.60 -12.83
N VAL A 118 -1.22 17.32 -13.36
CA VAL A 118 -1.02 16.55 -14.58
C VAL A 118 -0.33 15.22 -14.26
N PRO A 119 -0.58 14.13 -15.04
CA PRO A 119 0.07 12.86 -14.83
C PRO A 119 1.59 12.93 -15.05
N LEU A 120 2.34 12.11 -14.34
CA LEU A 120 3.81 12.09 -14.39
C LEU A 120 4.34 11.51 -15.71
N GLY A 121 3.66 10.54 -16.31
CA GLY A 121 4.12 9.85 -17.54
C GLY A 121 4.10 8.34 -17.41
N VAL A 122 5.20 7.66 -17.75
CA VAL A 122 5.35 6.22 -17.57
C VAL A 122 5.70 5.90 -16.11
N VAL A 123 4.96 4.99 -15.50
CA VAL A 123 5.17 4.53 -14.12
C VAL A 123 5.59 3.07 -14.11
N GLY A 124 6.70 2.77 -13.45
CA GLY A 124 7.11 1.40 -13.14
C GLY A 124 6.42 0.94 -11.86
N VAL A 125 5.81 -0.25 -11.84
CA VAL A 125 5.14 -0.79 -10.66
C VAL A 125 5.71 -2.15 -10.30
N PHE A 126 6.05 -2.35 -9.03
CA PHE A 126 6.57 -3.61 -8.48
C PHE A 126 5.54 -4.19 -7.51
N GLY A 127 4.92 -5.29 -7.90
CA GLY A 127 3.89 -5.95 -7.09
C GLY A 127 4.44 -6.76 -5.93
N ALA A 128 3.62 -6.92 -4.89
CA ALA A 128 3.90 -7.74 -3.71
C ALA A 128 3.52 -9.22 -3.94
N SER A 129 4.13 -10.13 -3.16
CA SER A 129 3.83 -11.56 -3.22
C SER A 129 2.59 -11.97 -2.42
N ASN A 130 2.35 -11.31 -1.30
CA ASN A 130 1.38 -11.72 -0.28
C ASN A 130 -0.07 -11.28 -0.58
N PHE A 131 -0.25 -10.40 -1.56
CA PHE A 131 -1.54 -9.96 -2.07
C PHE A 131 -1.53 -10.01 -3.61
N PRO A 132 -1.76 -11.21 -4.19
CA PRO A 132 -1.56 -11.46 -5.62
C PRO A 132 -2.54 -10.70 -6.54
N PHE A 133 -3.62 -10.13 -6.00
CA PHE A 133 -4.53 -9.24 -6.72
C PHE A 133 -4.42 -7.80 -6.23
N ALA A 134 -4.57 -7.57 -4.92
CA ALA A 134 -4.75 -6.24 -4.35
C ALA A 134 -3.49 -5.35 -4.43
N PHE A 135 -2.30 -5.95 -4.43
CA PHE A 135 -1.00 -5.27 -4.52
C PHE A 135 -0.09 -5.87 -5.61
N SER A 136 -0.69 -6.40 -6.66
CA SER A 136 0.03 -6.96 -7.81
C SER A 136 -0.41 -6.30 -9.13
N VAL A 137 -0.57 -7.08 -10.21
CA VAL A 137 -0.70 -6.61 -11.61
C VAL A 137 -1.72 -5.49 -11.78
N MET A 138 -2.92 -5.65 -11.24
CA MET A 138 -3.96 -4.60 -11.24
C MET A 138 -4.39 -4.26 -9.80
N GLY A 139 -3.39 -4.19 -8.93
CA GLY A 139 -3.52 -3.72 -7.56
C GLY A 139 -3.46 -2.21 -7.43
N GLY A 140 -3.28 -1.73 -6.18
CA GLY A 140 -3.35 -0.31 -5.83
C GLY A 140 -2.49 0.61 -6.69
N ASP A 141 -1.23 0.26 -6.92
CA ASP A 141 -0.29 1.13 -7.61
C ASP A 141 -0.58 1.22 -9.12
N SER A 142 -0.81 0.07 -9.80
CA SER A 142 -1.16 0.07 -11.22
C SER A 142 -2.49 0.77 -11.48
N ALA A 143 -3.52 0.48 -10.66
CA ALA A 143 -4.84 1.07 -10.78
C ALA A 143 -4.81 2.59 -10.54
N SER A 144 -4.10 3.06 -9.50
CA SER A 144 -3.99 4.50 -9.22
C SER A 144 -3.14 5.26 -10.24
N ALA A 145 -2.09 4.62 -10.81
CA ALA A 145 -1.31 5.23 -11.89
C ALA A 145 -2.14 5.38 -13.18
N LEU A 146 -2.92 4.34 -13.56
CA LEU A 146 -3.86 4.45 -14.69
C LEU A 146 -4.95 5.49 -14.43
N ALA A 147 -5.48 5.56 -13.20
CA ALA A 147 -6.46 6.57 -12.79
C ALA A 147 -5.89 7.99 -12.87
N ALA A 148 -4.62 8.18 -12.55
CA ALA A 148 -3.91 9.44 -12.73
C ALA A 148 -3.75 9.85 -14.21
N GLY A 149 -3.83 8.89 -15.15
CA GLY A 149 -3.60 9.09 -16.59
C GLY A 149 -2.17 8.74 -17.02
N CYS A 150 -1.47 7.94 -16.23
CA CYS A 150 -0.14 7.42 -16.55
C CYS A 150 -0.23 6.14 -17.39
N ALA A 151 0.84 5.84 -18.15
CA ALA A 151 1.07 4.49 -18.67
C ALA A 151 1.82 3.66 -17.63
N VAL A 152 1.58 2.35 -17.60
CA VAL A 152 2.10 1.47 -16.54
C VAL A 152 2.93 0.33 -17.13
N LEU A 153 4.14 0.15 -16.61
CA LEU A 153 4.98 -1.02 -16.80
C LEU A 153 5.04 -1.78 -15.48
N HIS A 154 4.32 -2.90 -15.39
CA HIS A 154 4.26 -3.69 -14.16
C HIS A 154 5.28 -4.80 -14.16
N LYS A 155 6.16 -4.83 -13.16
CA LYS A 155 7.13 -5.91 -12.94
C LYS A 155 6.48 -7.05 -12.16
N CYS A 156 6.32 -8.21 -12.81
CA CYS A 156 5.72 -9.40 -12.23
C CYS A 156 6.50 -9.88 -10.99
N HIS A 157 5.78 -10.29 -9.96
CA HIS A 157 6.40 -10.96 -8.82
C HIS A 157 6.63 -12.44 -9.13
N SER A 158 7.84 -12.96 -8.82
CA SER A 158 8.20 -14.36 -9.10
C SER A 158 7.39 -15.41 -8.33
N GLY A 159 6.77 -15.01 -7.21
CA GLY A 159 5.97 -15.90 -6.36
C GLY A 159 4.59 -16.27 -6.94
N HIS A 160 4.11 -15.57 -8.00
CA HIS A 160 2.84 -15.86 -8.67
C HIS A 160 2.88 -15.46 -10.16
N GLN A 161 3.91 -15.91 -10.86
CA GLN A 161 4.18 -15.49 -12.22
C GLN A 161 3.09 -15.87 -13.22
N LYS A 162 2.53 -17.09 -13.13
CA LYS A 162 1.46 -17.54 -14.04
C LYS A 162 0.20 -16.70 -13.90
N LEU A 163 -0.19 -16.44 -12.66
CA LEU A 163 -1.29 -15.52 -12.36
C LEU A 163 -1.02 -14.13 -12.93
N ALA A 164 0.20 -13.59 -12.73
CA ALA A 164 0.55 -12.25 -13.20
C ALA A 164 0.45 -12.15 -14.73
N LEU A 165 0.97 -13.13 -15.47
CA LEU A 165 0.89 -13.18 -16.93
C LEU A 165 -0.56 -13.22 -17.41
N ARG A 166 -1.39 -14.10 -16.83
CA ARG A 166 -2.79 -14.23 -17.22
C ARG A 166 -3.61 -12.98 -16.88
N THR A 167 -3.36 -12.40 -15.72
CA THR A 167 -4.02 -11.12 -15.34
C THR A 167 -3.64 -10.01 -16.31
N GLY A 168 -2.37 -9.94 -16.71
CA GLY A 168 -1.89 -8.95 -17.67
C GLY A 168 -2.52 -9.08 -19.05
N GLU A 169 -2.74 -10.32 -19.54
CA GLU A 169 -3.46 -10.58 -20.79
C GLU A 169 -4.91 -10.04 -20.71
N ILE A 170 -5.62 -10.40 -19.65
CA ILE A 170 -7.01 -9.96 -19.43
C ILE A 170 -7.10 -8.43 -19.38
N VAL A 171 -6.17 -7.78 -18.68
CA VAL A 171 -6.11 -6.32 -18.58
C VAL A 171 -5.81 -5.66 -19.93
N ALA A 172 -4.85 -6.19 -20.67
CA ALA A 172 -4.49 -5.67 -22.00
C ALA A 172 -5.66 -5.79 -23.00
N ASP A 173 -6.38 -6.92 -22.98
CA ASP A 173 -7.56 -7.14 -23.81
C ASP A 173 -8.70 -6.18 -23.43
N ALA A 174 -8.96 -5.99 -22.13
CA ALA A 174 -9.97 -5.05 -21.64
C ALA A 174 -9.67 -3.61 -22.05
N LEU A 175 -8.42 -3.19 -21.90
CA LEU A 175 -7.96 -1.86 -22.33
C LEU A 175 -8.11 -1.67 -23.84
N ALA A 176 -7.73 -2.67 -24.65
CA ALA A 176 -7.86 -2.60 -26.10
C ALA A 176 -9.35 -2.49 -26.53
N GLN A 177 -10.23 -3.26 -25.90
CA GLN A 177 -11.70 -3.19 -26.14
C GLN A 177 -12.28 -1.83 -25.72
N ALA A 178 -11.72 -1.21 -24.68
CA ALA A 178 -12.10 0.13 -24.24
C ALA A 178 -11.41 1.26 -25.03
N GLY A 179 -10.74 0.95 -26.16
CA GLY A 179 -10.13 1.93 -27.06
C GLY A 179 -8.82 2.52 -26.54
N ALA A 180 -8.15 1.90 -25.60
CA ALA A 180 -6.83 2.35 -25.15
C ALA A 180 -5.77 2.15 -26.25
N PRO A 181 -4.80 3.06 -26.36
CA PRO A 181 -3.67 2.86 -27.27
C PRO A 181 -2.80 1.70 -26.80
N PRO A 182 -2.19 0.94 -27.74
CA PRO A 182 -1.21 -0.08 -27.39
C PRO A 182 -0.07 0.49 -26.55
N GLY A 183 0.40 -0.26 -25.56
CA GLY A 183 1.47 0.17 -24.65
C GLY A 183 1.00 0.91 -23.41
N LEU A 184 -0.27 1.25 -23.27
CA LEU A 184 -0.77 1.93 -22.05
C LEU A 184 -0.53 1.09 -20.77
N PHE A 185 -0.55 -0.23 -20.92
CA PHE A 185 -0.21 -1.18 -19.85
C PHE A 185 0.63 -2.33 -20.44
N ALA A 186 1.74 -2.68 -19.79
CA ALA A 186 2.53 -3.87 -20.15
C ALA A 186 3.17 -4.50 -18.92
N LEU A 187 3.52 -5.79 -19.06
CA LEU A 187 4.24 -6.55 -18.06
C LEU A 187 5.72 -6.67 -18.41
N VAL A 188 6.57 -6.62 -17.40
CA VAL A 188 7.98 -7.02 -17.49
C VAL A 188 8.30 -8.01 -16.37
N ASP A 189 9.29 -8.89 -16.59
CA ASP A 189 9.65 -9.93 -15.63
C ASP A 189 11.17 -10.13 -15.53
N GLY A 190 11.61 -10.62 -14.37
CA GLY A 190 13.01 -10.89 -14.08
C GLY A 190 13.73 -9.75 -13.35
N ARG A 191 14.91 -10.09 -12.79
CA ARG A 191 15.71 -9.14 -12.01
C ARG A 191 16.37 -8.07 -12.89
N SER A 192 16.92 -8.45 -14.03
CA SER A 192 17.53 -7.52 -14.99
C SER A 192 16.53 -6.51 -15.51
N ALA A 193 15.27 -6.93 -15.74
CA ALA A 193 14.18 -6.05 -16.13
C ALA A 193 13.82 -5.06 -15.01
N ALA A 194 13.86 -5.49 -13.74
CA ALA A 194 13.60 -4.63 -12.61
C ALA A 194 14.58 -3.45 -12.54
N GLU A 195 15.87 -3.73 -12.70
CA GLU A 195 16.92 -2.70 -12.68
C GLU A 195 16.81 -1.80 -13.92
N ALA A 196 16.63 -2.37 -15.11
CA ALA A 196 16.46 -1.62 -16.36
C ALA A 196 15.22 -0.68 -16.28
N LEU A 197 14.13 -1.14 -15.68
CA LEU A 197 12.91 -0.34 -15.50
C LEU A 197 13.15 0.88 -14.63
N VAL A 198 13.85 0.71 -13.49
CA VAL A 198 14.17 1.83 -12.60
C VAL A 198 15.12 2.83 -13.26
N ASP A 199 16.09 2.37 -14.04
CA ASP A 199 17.07 3.24 -14.71
C ASP A 199 16.54 3.94 -15.96
N HIS A 200 15.45 3.46 -16.54
CA HIS A 200 14.98 3.90 -17.85
C HIS A 200 14.58 5.39 -17.86
N PRO A 201 15.11 6.24 -18.77
CA PRO A 201 14.89 7.69 -18.73
C PRO A 201 13.44 8.13 -18.99
N LEU A 202 12.63 7.31 -19.66
CA LEU A 202 11.21 7.58 -19.89
C LEU A 202 10.34 7.21 -18.67
N VAL A 203 10.81 6.38 -17.75
CA VAL A 203 10.10 6.10 -16.48
C VAL A 203 10.21 7.30 -15.56
N LYS A 204 9.08 7.77 -15.04
CA LYS A 204 8.93 9.02 -14.28
C LYS A 204 8.59 8.85 -12.82
N ALA A 205 8.17 7.66 -12.42
CA ALA A 205 7.95 7.30 -11.02
C ALA A 205 8.00 5.77 -10.86
N ILE A 206 8.24 5.32 -9.65
CA ILE A 206 8.14 3.91 -9.25
C ILE A 206 7.11 3.78 -8.13
N GLY A 207 6.18 2.80 -8.24
CA GLY A 207 5.40 2.25 -7.16
C GLY A 207 5.99 0.90 -6.74
N PHE A 208 6.18 0.67 -5.45
CA PHE A 208 6.79 -0.54 -4.93
C PHE A 208 6.08 -0.98 -3.64
N THR A 209 5.81 -2.28 -3.54
CA THR A 209 5.38 -2.91 -2.27
C THR A 209 6.23 -4.16 -2.04
N GLY A 210 6.92 -4.23 -0.91
CA GLY A 210 7.79 -5.36 -0.59
C GLY A 210 8.69 -5.16 0.62
N SER A 211 9.75 -5.97 0.74
CA SER A 211 10.67 -5.90 1.87
C SER A 211 11.45 -4.58 1.94
N THR A 212 11.77 -4.13 3.15
CA THR A 212 12.59 -2.93 3.39
C THR A 212 13.92 -2.98 2.63
N ALA A 213 14.62 -4.11 2.65
CA ALA A 213 15.90 -4.25 1.95
C ALA A 213 15.76 -4.12 0.42
N GLY A 214 14.74 -4.77 -0.17
CA GLY A 214 14.47 -4.71 -1.61
C GLY A 214 14.03 -3.31 -2.05
N GLY A 215 13.11 -2.71 -1.31
CA GLY A 215 12.62 -1.36 -1.59
C GLY A 215 13.70 -0.31 -1.43
N ARG A 216 14.53 -0.40 -0.38
CA ARG A 216 15.63 0.53 -0.17
C ARG A 216 16.66 0.48 -1.30
N ALA A 217 17.01 -0.71 -1.79
CA ALA A 217 17.95 -0.84 -2.91
C ALA A 217 17.44 -0.17 -4.19
N LEU A 218 16.14 -0.31 -4.50
CA LEU A 218 15.52 0.33 -5.66
C LEU A 218 15.29 1.83 -5.45
N PHE A 219 14.94 2.26 -4.24
CA PHE A 219 14.84 3.67 -3.86
C PHE A 219 16.18 4.40 -4.04
N ASP A 220 17.27 3.83 -3.54
CA ASP A 220 18.60 4.40 -3.68
C ASP A 220 18.99 4.49 -5.17
N ARG A 221 18.68 3.45 -5.95
CA ARG A 221 18.90 3.44 -7.41
C ARG A 221 18.11 4.53 -8.13
N ALA A 222 16.82 4.69 -7.82
CA ALA A 222 15.95 5.73 -8.39
C ALA A 222 16.44 7.14 -8.05
N SER A 223 16.94 7.32 -6.82
CA SER A 223 17.48 8.59 -6.33
C SER A 223 18.85 8.94 -6.92
N ALA A 224 19.67 7.94 -7.24
CA ALA A 224 21.00 8.09 -7.83
C ALA A 224 21.01 8.33 -9.34
N ARG A 225 19.85 8.29 -10.02
CA ARG A 225 19.73 8.56 -11.46
C ARG A 225 20.24 9.98 -11.79
N PRO A 226 20.76 10.23 -13.03
CA PRO A 226 21.07 11.58 -13.49
C PRO A 226 19.87 12.55 -13.39
N VAL A 227 18.65 12.03 -13.58
CA VAL A 227 17.38 12.71 -13.29
C VAL A 227 16.64 11.85 -12.28
N PRO A 228 16.70 12.16 -10.97
CA PRO A 228 15.99 11.43 -9.93
C PRO A 228 14.48 11.40 -10.18
N ILE A 229 13.84 10.32 -9.77
CA ILE A 229 12.38 10.16 -9.88
C ILE A 229 11.76 9.83 -8.53
N PRO A 230 10.48 10.17 -8.32
CA PRO A 230 9.72 9.73 -7.15
C PRO A 230 9.70 8.20 -7.06
N PHE A 231 9.90 7.72 -5.83
CA PHE A 231 9.78 6.31 -5.48
C PHE A 231 8.77 6.17 -4.34
N TYR A 232 7.63 5.59 -4.62
CA TYR A 232 6.53 5.37 -3.68
C TYR A 232 6.59 3.95 -3.16
N GLY A 233 7.47 3.73 -2.18
CA GLY A 233 7.70 2.41 -1.59
C GLY A 233 6.88 2.21 -0.33
N GLU A 234 6.10 1.14 -0.25
CA GLU A 234 5.57 0.56 0.96
C GLU A 234 6.48 -0.59 1.37
N LEU A 235 7.03 -0.51 2.58
CA LEU A 235 8.11 -1.39 3.05
C LEU A 235 7.66 -2.20 4.28
N GLY A 236 8.60 -2.50 5.20
CA GLY A 236 8.33 -3.26 6.41
C GLY A 236 7.61 -2.46 7.50
N SER A 237 6.85 -3.16 8.35
CA SER A 237 6.20 -2.59 9.52
C SER A 237 5.97 -3.67 10.58
N ILE A 238 6.04 -3.29 11.86
CA ILE A 238 5.82 -4.21 12.99
C ILE A 238 4.41 -4.06 13.56
N ASN A 239 3.79 -2.90 13.43
CA ASN A 239 2.40 -2.64 13.80
C ASN A 239 2.06 -2.91 15.28
N PRO A 240 2.55 -2.10 16.21
CA PRO A 240 2.37 -2.32 17.63
C PRO A 240 0.91 -2.23 18.06
N VAL A 241 0.55 -3.04 19.07
CA VAL A 241 -0.74 -3.00 19.76
C VAL A 241 -0.48 -2.71 21.24
N PHE A 242 -1.12 -1.68 21.78
CA PHE A 242 -1.02 -1.27 23.17
C PHE A 242 -2.33 -1.56 23.90
N VAL A 243 -2.28 -2.42 24.91
CA VAL A 243 -3.45 -2.75 25.75
C VAL A 243 -3.37 -1.97 27.04
N LEU A 244 -4.33 -1.07 27.28
CA LEU A 244 -4.36 -0.24 28.48
C LEU A 244 -4.97 -0.98 29.67
N PRO A 245 -4.69 -0.55 30.92
CA PRO A 245 -5.00 -1.32 32.11
C PRO A 245 -6.46 -1.72 32.28
N LYS A 246 -7.42 -0.80 32.05
CA LYS A 246 -8.85 -1.11 32.21
C LYS A 246 -9.36 -2.05 31.13
N ALA A 247 -8.91 -1.89 29.89
CA ALA A 247 -9.23 -2.81 28.81
C ALA A 247 -8.68 -4.21 29.11
N TRP A 248 -7.47 -4.30 29.68
CA TRP A 248 -6.91 -5.57 30.14
C TRP A 248 -7.78 -6.22 31.20
N ASP A 249 -8.11 -5.48 32.26
CA ASP A 249 -8.92 -5.97 33.40
C ASP A 249 -10.30 -6.46 32.96
N ALA A 250 -10.92 -5.74 31.98
CA ALA A 250 -12.28 -6.03 31.53
C ALA A 250 -12.36 -7.17 30.51
N ARG A 251 -11.39 -7.30 29.58
CA ARG A 251 -11.53 -8.18 28.39
C ARG A 251 -10.21 -8.77 27.88
N ALA A 252 -9.27 -9.10 28.79
CA ALA A 252 -7.97 -9.67 28.41
C ALA A 252 -8.10 -10.91 27.48
N ASP A 253 -8.99 -11.85 27.79
CA ASP A 253 -9.15 -13.08 27.00
C ASP A 253 -9.71 -12.80 25.59
N GLU A 254 -10.63 -11.86 25.44
CA GLU A 254 -11.12 -11.38 24.15
C GLU A 254 -9.99 -10.76 23.34
N ILE A 255 -9.22 -9.87 23.95
CA ILE A 255 -8.08 -9.18 23.33
C ILE A 255 -7.03 -10.20 22.89
N LEU A 256 -6.63 -11.13 23.75
CA LEU A 256 -5.63 -12.15 23.43
C LEU A 256 -6.10 -13.09 22.32
N THR A 257 -7.38 -13.47 22.31
CA THR A 257 -7.96 -14.30 21.25
C THR A 257 -7.95 -13.57 19.91
N GLY A 258 -8.45 -12.34 19.86
CA GLY A 258 -8.46 -11.52 18.64
C GLY A 258 -7.05 -11.18 18.17
N TYR A 259 -6.11 -10.99 19.09
CA TYR A 259 -4.70 -10.81 18.75
C TYR A 259 -4.09 -12.04 18.08
N ALA A 260 -4.35 -13.23 18.64
CA ALA A 260 -3.88 -14.50 18.07
C ALA A 260 -4.41 -14.69 16.63
N GLU A 261 -5.69 -14.45 16.41
CA GLU A 261 -6.31 -14.47 15.08
C GLU A 261 -5.69 -13.46 14.13
N SER A 262 -5.43 -12.24 14.61
CA SER A 262 -4.88 -11.15 13.79
C SER A 262 -3.42 -11.40 13.37
N PHE A 263 -2.53 -11.81 14.31
CA PHE A 263 -1.13 -11.97 13.93
C PHE A 263 -0.85 -13.27 13.16
N THR A 264 -1.76 -14.22 13.19
CA THR A 264 -1.65 -15.49 12.43
C THR A 264 -2.42 -15.47 11.12
N ALA A 265 -3.26 -14.46 10.86
CA ALA A 265 -4.00 -14.33 9.62
C ALA A 265 -3.07 -14.45 8.40
N GLY A 266 -3.40 -15.35 7.46
CA GLY A 266 -2.55 -15.63 6.29
C GLY A 266 -1.14 -16.05 6.65
N MET A 267 -0.97 -16.80 7.73
CA MET A 267 0.33 -17.21 8.29
C MET A 267 1.22 -16.01 8.67
N GLY A 268 0.62 -14.92 9.14
CA GLY A 268 1.34 -13.70 9.53
C GLY A 268 2.00 -12.95 8.38
N GLN A 269 1.64 -13.24 7.13
CA GLN A 269 2.22 -12.63 5.94
C GLN A 269 1.41 -11.43 5.45
N PHE A 270 1.02 -10.55 6.39
CA PHE A 270 0.37 -9.27 6.11
C PHE A 270 1.31 -8.11 6.47
N CYS A 271 1.34 -7.07 5.64
CA CYS A 271 2.09 -5.83 5.94
C CYS A 271 1.59 -5.16 7.22
N THR A 272 0.33 -5.35 7.58
CA THR A 272 -0.30 -4.86 8.81
C THR A 272 -0.43 -5.93 9.91
N LYS A 273 0.32 -7.03 9.84
CA LYS A 273 0.35 -8.02 10.92
C LYS A 273 0.85 -7.38 12.22
N PRO A 274 0.10 -7.46 13.35
CA PRO A 274 0.59 -6.96 14.62
C PRO A 274 1.74 -7.85 15.14
N GLY A 275 2.94 -7.28 15.18
CA GLY A 275 4.16 -7.99 15.59
C GLY A 275 4.59 -7.73 17.03
N LEU A 276 3.96 -6.75 17.69
CA LEU A 276 4.19 -6.41 19.10
C LEU A 276 2.86 -6.23 19.83
N LEU A 277 2.77 -6.78 21.05
CA LEU A 277 1.64 -6.59 21.95
C LEU A 277 2.17 -6.10 23.31
N PHE A 278 1.88 -4.84 23.64
CA PHE A 278 2.17 -4.29 24.97
C PHE A 278 1.02 -4.58 25.92
N VAL A 279 1.30 -5.26 27.04
CA VAL A 279 0.33 -5.61 28.06
C VAL A 279 0.83 -5.18 29.46
N PRO A 280 -0.06 -4.87 30.43
CA PRO A 280 0.37 -4.54 31.77
C PRO A 280 1.10 -5.69 32.45
N ALA A 281 2.01 -5.41 33.38
CA ALA A 281 2.76 -6.42 34.14
C ALA A 281 1.88 -7.34 34.99
N SER A 282 0.62 -6.97 35.24
CA SER A 282 -0.39 -7.85 35.86
C SER A 282 -0.77 -9.03 34.96
N ALA A 283 -0.49 -8.98 33.66
CA ALA A 283 -0.65 -10.11 32.74
C ALA A 283 0.30 -11.25 33.13
N SER A 284 -0.24 -12.26 33.80
CA SER A 284 0.58 -13.42 34.19
C SER A 284 0.97 -14.26 33.00
N GLU A 285 2.14 -14.92 33.07
CA GLU A 285 2.57 -15.86 32.01
C GLU A 285 1.58 -17.01 31.82
N GLU A 286 0.97 -17.49 32.92
CA GLU A 286 -0.04 -18.55 32.87
C GLU A 286 -1.28 -18.12 32.07
N GLN A 287 -1.80 -16.90 32.29
CA GLN A 287 -2.93 -16.36 31.54
C GLN A 287 -2.59 -16.16 30.07
N LEU A 288 -1.45 -15.51 29.79
CA LEU A 288 -0.97 -15.30 28.43
C LEU A 288 -0.83 -16.64 27.68
N LEU A 289 -0.15 -17.61 28.30
CA LEU A 289 0.06 -18.92 27.68
C LEU A 289 -1.24 -19.67 27.45
N SER A 290 -2.12 -19.75 28.46
CA SER A 290 -3.36 -20.54 28.38
C SER A 290 -4.30 -20.01 27.30
N THR A 291 -4.50 -18.68 27.25
CA THR A 291 -5.43 -18.07 26.30
C THR A 291 -4.87 -18.07 24.88
N LEU A 292 -3.59 -17.69 24.71
CA LEU A 292 -2.96 -17.69 23.38
C LEU A 292 -2.84 -19.10 22.81
N ASP A 293 -2.38 -20.10 23.60
CA ASP A 293 -2.26 -21.48 23.14
C ASP A 293 -3.62 -22.07 22.73
N ALA A 294 -4.68 -21.79 23.50
CA ALA A 294 -6.03 -22.21 23.15
C ALA A 294 -6.55 -21.58 21.85
N ALA A 295 -6.22 -20.32 21.58
CA ALA A 295 -6.56 -19.63 20.34
C ALA A 295 -5.73 -20.15 19.15
N LEU A 296 -4.41 -20.29 19.33
CA LEU A 296 -3.48 -20.73 18.28
C LEU A 296 -3.73 -22.15 17.79
N LYS A 297 -4.21 -23.05 18.65
CA LYS A 297 -4.62 -24.42 18.26
C LYS A 297 -5.77 -24.47 17.26
N LYS A 298 -6.54 -23.39 17.11
CA LYS A 298 -7.65 -23.28 16.16
C LYS A 298 -7.23 -22.72 14.81
N VAL A 299 -6.02 -22.16 14.71
CA VAL A 299 -5.53 -21.52 13.48
C VAL A 299 -5.18 -22.58 12.44
N PRO A 300 -5.72 -22.49 11.21
CA PRO A 300 -5.29 -23.35 10.12
C PRO A 300 -3.88 -23.00 9.70
N LEU A 301 -2.97 -23.95 9.74
CA LEU A 301 -1.59 -23.77 9.34
C LEU A 301 -1.37 -24.21 7.90
N THR A 302 -0.62 -23.41 7.14
CA THR A 302 -0.23 -23.68 5.76
C THR A 302 1.25 -23.35 5.53
N LYS A 303 1.80 -23.70 4.37
CA LYS A 303 3.13 -23.25 3.98
C LYS A 303 3.14 -21.73 3.79
N LEU A 304 4.29 -21.12 4.02
CA LEU A 304 4.50 -19.72 3.60
C LEU A 304 4.55 -19.65 2.08
N LEU A 305 4.33 -18.43 1.55
CA LEU A 305 4.19 -18.17 0.11
C LEU A 305 5.37 -18.68 -0.73
N THR A 306 6.59 -18.56 -0.21
CA THR A 306 7.80 -19.00 -0.92
C THR A 306 8.84 -19.58 0.03
N PRO A 307 9.73 -20.46 -0.44
CA PRO A 307 10.85 -20.95 0.37
C PRO A 307 11.73 -19.84 0.92
N GLY A 308 11.98 -18.78 0.13
CA GLY A 308 12.79 -17.64 0.57
C GLY A 308 12.13 -16.83 1.69
N LEU A 309 10.80 -16.69 1.69
CA LEU A 309 10.07 -16.08 2.81
C LEU A 309 10.17 -16.92 4.07
N ARG A 310 10.09 -18.25 3.97
CA ARG A 310 10.28 -19.14 5.11
C ARG A 310 11.67 -19.04 5.72
N GLU A 311 12.71 -19.01 4.89
CA GLU A 311 14.10 -18.84 5.35
C GLU A 311 14.29 -17.50 6.06
N SER A 312 13.78 -16.41 5.46
CA SER A 312 13.85 -15.06 6.05
C SER A 312 13.07 -14.99 7.37
N PHE A 313 11.91 -15.63 7.45
CA PHE A 313 11.12 -15.72 8.68
C PHE A 313 11.87 -16.48 9.77
N GLY A 314 12.41 -17.67 9.48
CA GLY A 314 13.18 -18.47 10.43
C GLY A 314 14.39 -17.73 10.98
N LYS A 315 15.10 -17.01 10.10
CA LYS A 315 16.24 -16.15 10.49
C LYS A 315 15.79 -15.03 11.43
N ALA A 316 14.80 -14.24 11.05
CA ALA A 316 14.32 -13.12 11.87
C ALA A 316 13.78 -13.59 13.23
N ARG A 317 13.02 -14.69 13.27
CA ARG A 317 12.54 -15.31 14.51
C ARG A 317 13.70 -15.73 15.41
N GLY A 318 14.71 -16.38 14.85
CA GLY A 318 15.92 -16.80 15.59
C GLY A 318 16.71 -15.61 16.15
N GLU A 319 16.85 -14.54 15.37
CA GLU A 319 17.53 -13.31 15.82
C GLU A 319 16.79 -12.64 16.99
N VAL A 320 15.45 -12.51 16.92
CA VAL A 320 14.66 -11.92 18.02
C VAL A 320 14.67 -12.82 19.26
N ALA A 321 14.56 -14.13 19.09
CA ALA A 321 14.60 -15.07 20.21
C ALA A 321 15.98 -15.15 20.92
N ALA A 322 17.05 -14.69 20.26
CA ALA A 322 18.40 -14.66 20.81
C ALA A 322 18.72 -13.36 21.56
N ILE A 323 17.83 -12.36 21.55
CA ILE A 323 18.03 -11.12 22.31
C ILE A 323 17.94 -11.40 23.81
N ASP A 324 18.87 -10.87 24.56
CA ASP A 324 18.93 -11.06 26.02
C ASP A 324 17.63 -10.62 26.70
N GLY A 325 17.08 -11.46 27.57
CA GLY A 325 15.83 -11.22 28.28
C GLY A 325 14.56 -11.57 27.49
N VAL A 326 14.68 -11.96 26.23
CA VAL A 326 13.57 -12.53 25.45
C VAL A 326 13.43 -14.02 25.76
N GLN A 327 12.23 -14.47 26.08
CA GLN A 327 11.92 -15.89 26.34
C GLN A 327 10.79 -16.36 25.43
N ALA A 328 10.81 -17.64 25.06
CA ALA A 328 9.74 -18.24 24.29
C ALA A 328 8.56 -18.64 25.20
N LEU A 329 7.43 -17.94 25.08
CA LEU A 329 6.17 -18.32 25.72
C LEU A 329 5.48 -19.46 24.96
N VAL A 330 5.43 -19.35 23.63
CA VAL A 330 5.05 -20.42 22.70
C VAL A 330 6.21 -20.57 21.71
N PRO A 331 6.94 -21.70 21.72
CA PRO A 331 8.20 -21.83 20.99
C PRO A 331 8.04 -21.85 19.46
N GLY A 332 6.87 -22.29 18.94
CA GLY A 332 6.63 -22.40 17.51
C GLY A 332 7.67 -23.24 16.76
N SER A 333 7.71 -23.06 15.44
CA SER A 333 8.73 -23.67 14.58
C SER A 333 8.92 -22.88 13.27
N ASP A 334 9.98 -23.23 12.51
CA ASP A 334 10.25 -22.76 11.15
C ASP A 334 10.29 -23.92 10.14
N ASP A 335 9.58 -24.98 10.45
CA ASP A 335 9.38 -26.15 9.59
C ASP A 335 8.76 -25.76 8.24
N GLU A 336 8.53 -26.73 7.37
CA GLU A 336 7.89 -26.52 6.06
C GLU A 336 6.50 -25.86 6.21
N VAL A 337 5.80 -26.17 7.29
CA VAL A 337 4.59 -25.48 7.78
C VAL A 337 4.90 -24.91 9.16
N PRO A 338 5.25 -23.63 9.27
CA PRO A 338 5.68 -23.05 10.54
C PRO A 338 4.56 -23.04 11.58
N ALA A 339 4.89 -23.41 12.80
CA ALA A 339 3.98 -23.25 13.94
C ALA A 339 4.11 -21.83 14.51
N PRO A 340 2.99 -21.23 15.02
CA PRO A 340 3.02 -19.90 15.61
C PRO A 340 3.98 -19.79 16.78
N THR A 341 4.74 -18.67 16.80
CA THR A 341 5.70 -18.35 17.88
C THR A 341 5.21 -17.14 18.65
N VAL A 342 5.23 -17.21 19.98
CA VAL A 342 5.00 -16.06 20.86
C VAL A 342 6.22 -15.92 21.76
N LEU A 343 6.90 -14.80 21.64
CA LEU A 343 8.02 -14.40 22.50
C LEU A 343 7.52 -13.45 23.57
N LEU A 344 8.17 -13.41 24.72
CA LEU A 344 7.83 -12.57 25.86
C LEU A 344 9.07 -11.83 26.33
N VAL A 345 8.92 -10.53 26.63
CA VAL A 345 9.99 -9.69 27.15
C VAL A 345 9.45 -8.65 28.12
N ASP A 346 10.28 -8.21 29.06
CA ASP A 346 9.95 -7.10 29.95
C ASP A 346 10.26 -5.74 29.27
N ALA A 347 9.40 -4.75 29.45
CA ALA A 347 9.57 -3.42 28.87
C ALA A 347 10.85 -2.72 29.31
N ARG A 348 11.39 -3.02 30.50
CA ARG A 348 12.68 -2.47 30.96
C ARG A 348 13.85 -2.99 30.12
N THR A 349 13.78 -4.26 29.70
CA THR A 349 14.75 -4.83 28.75
C THR A 349 14.67 -4.10 27.42
N VAL A 350 13.45 -3.94 26.89
CA VAL A 350 13.22 -3.21 25.63
C VAL A 350 13.68 -1.76 25.69
N ALA A 351 13.45 -1.06 26.83
CA ALA A 351 13.91 0.33 27.02
C ALA A 351 15.45 0.46 27.02
N SER A 352 16.15 -0.58 27.44
CA SER A 352 17.63 -0.60 27.44
C SER A 352 18.25 -1.12 26.14
N ASP A 353 17.55 -1.98 25.42
CA ASP A 353 17.92 -2.53 24.11
C ASP A 353 16.69 -2.62 23.20
N PRO A 354 16.46 -1.60 22.35
CA PRO A 354 15.26 -1.49 21.52
C PRO A 354 15.27 -2.40 20.28
N GLU A 355 16.26 -3.26 20.06
CA GLU A 355 16.35 -4.14 18.89
C GLU A 355 15.06 -4.97 18.65
N VAL A 356 14.37 -5.35 19.74
CA VAL A 356 13.06 -6.05 19.67
C VAL A 356 11.99 -5.21 18.94
N LEU A 357 12.06 -3.88 19.05
CA LEU A 357 11.11 -2.95 18.44
C LEU A 357 11.36 -2.72 16.94
N HIS A 358 12.49 -3.20 16.40
CA HIS A 358 12.95 -2.90 15.05
C HIS A 358 12.95 -4.12 14.11
N ARG A 359 12.72 -5.33 14.63
CA ARG A 359 12.81 -6.58 13.86
C ARG A 359 11.44 -7.09 13.43
N GLU A 360 11.13 -6.93 12.15
CA GLU A 360 9.94 -7.55 11.55
C GLU A 360 10.14 -9.06 11.37
N MET A 361 9.25 -9.87 11.94
CA MET A 361 9.15 -11.31 11.69
C MET A 361 7.99 -11.56 10.72
N PHE A 362 8.23 -11.56 9.41
CA PHE A 362 7.19 -11.70 8.38
C PHE A 362 6.71 -13.15 8.26
N GLY A 363 5.86 -13.55 9.20
CA GLY A 363 5.35 -14.90 9.41
C GLY A 363 4.55 -14.99 10.72
N PRO A 364 4.13 -16.19 11.16
CA PRO A 364 3.26 -16.36 12.31
C PRO A 364 4.03 -16.25 13.64
N ALA A 365 4.67 -15.09 13.87
CA ALA A 365 5.41 -14.81 15.11
C ALA A 365 5.14 -13.40 15.62
N THR A 366 5.21 -13.25 16.94
CA THR A 366 4.97 -12.00 17.64
C THR A 366 5.76 -11.93 18.95
N VAL A 367 5.89 -10.70 19.49
CA VAL A 367 6.47 -10.45 20.82
C VAL A 367 5.43 -9.80 21.72
N VAL A 368 5.24 -10.33 22.91
CA VAL A 368 4.49 -9.71 24.00
C VAL A 368 5.47 -8.94 24.89
N VAL A 369 5.22 -7.66 25.11
CA VAL A 369 6.02 -6.77 25.96
C VAL A 369 5.23 -6.44 27.21
N ARG A 370 5.70 -6.82 28.41
CA ARG A 370 5.04 -6.47 29.68
C ARG A 370 5.56 -5.13 30.20
N TYR A 371 4.70 -4.11 30.25
CA TYR A 371 5.02 -2.81 30.82
C TYR A 371 4.57 -2.68 32.27
N HIS A 372 5.29 -1.89 33.09
CA HIS A 372 5.01 -1.72 34.51
C HIS A 372 4.19 -0.46 34.83
N ASP A 373 4.41 0.60 34.08
CA ASP A 373 3.65 1.84 34.19
C ASP A 373 3.10 2.24 32.82
N VAL A 374 1.82 2.55 32.73
CA VAL A 374 1.18 3.04 31.51
C VAL A 374 1.80 4.35 31.01
N ALA A 375 2.38 5.13 31.91
CA ALA A 375 3.09 6.37 31.58
C ALA A 375 4.40 6.13 30.79
N ASP A 376 4.94 4.90 30.79
CA ASP A 376 6.14 4.55 30.02
C ASP A 376 5.81 4.27 28.54
N LEU A 377 4.55 3.99 28.18
CA LEU A 377 4.15 3.61 26.84
C LEU A 377 4.47 4.63 25.76
N PRO A 378 4.25 5.95 25.95
CA PRO A 378 4.68 6.95 24.98
C PRO A 378 6.18 6.89 24.67
N ALA A 379 7.02 6.82 25.70
CA ALA A 379 8.46 6.75 25.53
C ALA A 379 8.95 5.45 24.84
N LEU A 380 8.27 4.32 25.07
CA LEU A 380 8.53 3.08 24.36
C LEU A 380 8.08 3.18 22.89
N ALA A 381 6.97 3.83 22.63
CA ALA A 381 6.48 4.06 21.27
C ALA A 381 7.42 4.98 20.46
N GLU A 382 7.98 6.02 21.09
CA GLU A 382 8.95 6.94 20.47
C GLU A 382 10.25 6.27 20.05
N GLN A 383 10.60 5.12 20.64
CA GLN A 383 11.76 4.34 20.23
C GLN A 383 11.51 3.50 18.98
N MET A 384 10.27 3.39 18.54
CA MET A 384 9.92 2.64 17.33
C MET A 384 10.20 3.48 16.08
N GLU A 385 10.62 2.81 15.03
CA GLU A 385 10.66 3.40 13.68
C GLU A 385 9.23 3.66 13.15
N GLY A 386 9.11 4.28 11.98
CA GLY A 386 7.81 4.52 11.34
C GLY A 386 7.03 3.23 11.06
N GLN A 387 5.72 3.27 11.31
CA GLN A 387 4.81 2.13 11.22
C GLN A 387 3.67 2.38 10.23
N LEU A 388 3.15 1.32 9.60
CA LEU A 388 1.90 1.41 8.83
C LEU A 388 0.71 1.60 9.77
N THR A 389 0.71 0.90 10.89
CA THR A 389 -0.39 0.98 11.87
C THR A 389 0.12 0.96 13.31
N ALA A 390 -0.65 1.57 14.19
CA ALA A 390 -0.56 1.36 15.64
C ALA A 390 -1.98 1.21 16.21
N THR A 391 -2.15 0.33 17.18
CA THR A 391 -3.48 0.02 17.75
C THR A 391 -3.48 0.26 19.23
N VAL A 392 -4.56 0.85 19.75
CA VAL A 392 -4.83 0.98 21.20
C VAL A 392 -6.07 0.16 21.52
N GLN A 393 -5.94 -0.72 22.49
CA GLN A 393 -7.05 -1.42 23.15
C GLN A 393 -7.29 -0.72 24.49
N ALA A 394 -8.42 -0.05 24.64
CA ALA A 394 -8.73 0.78 25.81
C ALA A 394 -10.20 0.72 26.17
N ASP A 395 -10.52 0.99 27.42
CA ASP A 395 -11.87 1.18 27.94
C ASP A 395 -12.05 2.58 28.54
N ASP A 396 -13.28 2.92 28.91
CA ASP A 396 -13.62 4.25 29.42
C ASP A 396 -12.78 4.62 30.65
N GLY A 397 -12.08 5.75 30.53
CA GLY A 397 -11.21 6.31 31.57
C GLY A 397 -9.82 5.67 31.63
N ASP A 398 -9.39 4.93 30.61
CA ASP A 398 -7.97 4.61 30.41
C ASP A 398 -7.19 5.89 30.01
N PRO A 399 -5.94 6.07 30.49
CA PRO A 399 -5.12 7.24 30.17
C PRO A 399 -4.47 7.11 28.78
N SER A 400 -5.21 7.43 27.73
CA SER A 400 -4.80 7.20 26.33
C SER A 400 -4.29 8.43 25.58
N GLY A 401 -4.52 9.65 26.10
CA GLY A 401 -4.32 10.88 25.32
C GLY A 401 -2.88 11.13 24.89
N GLU A 402 -1.92 10.95 25.78
CA GLU A 402 -0.49 11.11 25.46
C GLU A 402 0.00 10.04 24.51
N LEU A 403 -0.35 8.77 24.74
CA LEU A 403 -0.02 7.67 23.84
C LEU A 403 -0.59 7.92 22.43
N LEU A 404 -1.87 8.30 22.31
CA LEU A 404 -2.47 8.62 21.01
C LEU A 404 -1.73 9.72 20.27
N SER A 405 -1.31 10.79 21.01
CA SER A 405 -0.50 11.86 20.43
C SER A 405 0.82 11.34 19.87
N THR A 406 1.54 10.51 20.63
CA THR A 406 2.79 9.88 20.19
C THR A 406 2.58 9.00 18.97
N LEU A 407 1.53 8.16 18.97
CA LEU A 407 1.24 7.24 17.86
C LEU A 407 0.93 7.95 16.55
N THR A 408 0.37 9.18 16.59
CA THR A 408 0.20 9.98 15.36
C THR A 408 1.53 10.40 14.72
N GLY A 409 2.60 10.45 15.49
CA GLY A 409 3.95 10.74 14.99
C GLY A 409 4.66 9.55 14.33
N ILE A 410 4.28 8.33 14.68
CA ILE A 410 5.00 7.12 14.24
C ILE A 410 4.19 6.21 13.32
N ALA A 411 2.86 6.39 13.19
CA ALA A 411 2.01 5.49 12.41
C ALA A 411 1.16 6.22 11.39
N GLY A 412 0.96 5.60 10.23
CA GLY A 412 0.08 6.13 9.20
C GLY A 412 -1.41 5.91 9.50
N ARG A 413 -1.75 4.90 10.30
CA ARG A 413 -3.12 4.60 10.73
C ARG A 413 -3.15 4.21 12.20
N VAL A 414 -3.90 4.96 13.01
CA VAL A 414 -4.12 4.66 14.42
C VAL A 414 -5.50 4.01 14.58
N LEU A 415 -5.55 2.86 15.23
CA LEU A 415 -6.78 2.09 15.47
C LEU A 415 -7.16 2.13 16.94
N TRP A 416 -8.48 2.09 17.18
CA TRP A 416 -9.06 2.00 18.51
C TRP A 416 -9.95 0.77 18.62
N ASN A 417 -9.64 -0.11 19.57
CA ASN A 417 -10.40 -1.34 19.84
C ASN A 417 -10.67 -2.22 18.60
N GLY A 418 -9.73 -2.21 17.64
CA GLY A 418 -9.79 -3.00 16.40
C GLY A 418 -8.51 -3.75 16.16
N TRP A 419 -8.45 -4.46 15.02
CA TRP A 419 -7.26 -5.18 14.60
C TRP A 419 -6.71 -4.60 13.29
N PRO A 420 -5.38 -4.45 13.16
CA PRO A 420 -4.79 -3.76 12.01
C PRO A 420 -4.82 -4.61 10.73
N THR A 421 -4.97 -5.92 10.86
CA THR A 421 -4.91 -6.89 9.76
C THR A 421 -6.05 -6.64 8.78
N GLY A 422 -5.67 -6.36 7.53
CA GLY A 422 -6.58 -5.95 6.49
C GLY A 422 -6.70 -4.43 6.34
N VAL A 423 -6.91 -4.02 5.08
CA VAL A 423 -7.03 -2.61 4.69
C VAL A 423 -8.23 -2.48 3.76
N THR A 424 -9.27 -1.76 4.22
CA THR A 424 -10.43 -1.48 3.38
C THR A 424 -10.10 -0.42 2.33
N VAL A 425 -10.83 -0.40 1.22
CA VAL A 425 -10.72 0.65 0.20
C VAL A 425 -11.85 1.65 0.40
N SER A 426 -11.49 2.91 0.66
CA SER A 426 -12.46 3.99 0.87
C SER A 426 -11.83 5.36 0.60
N TYR A 427 -12.63 6.41 0.62
CA TYR A 427 -12.15 7.78 0.38
C TYR A 427 -11.19 8.28 1.48
N ALA A 428 -11.45 7.94 2.73
CA ALA A 428 -10.64 8.36 3.87
C ALA A 428 -9.52 7.38 4.24
N GLN A 429 -9.41 6.25 3.52
CA GLN A 429 -8.38 5.27 3.85
C GLN A 429 -7.00 5.84 3.59
N HIS A 430 -6.13 5.65 4.57
CA HIS A 430 -4.70 5.91 4.47
C HIS A 430 -3.93 4.61 4.74
N HIS A 431 -3.02 4.24 3.84
CA HIS A 431 -2.08 3.15 4.00
C HIS A 431 -0.69 3.66 3.62
N GLY A 432 0.06 3.99 4.62
CA GLY A 432 1.34 4.67 4.56
C GLY A 432 1.90 4.83 5.96
N GLY A 433 2.80 5.76 6.17
CA GLY A 433 3.40 6.06 7.46
C GLY A 433 4.79 6.66 7.31
N PRO A 434 5.44 7.07 8.40
CA PRO A 434 6.82 7.53 8.37
C PRO A 434 7.78 6.42 7.91
N TYR A 435 8.97 6.80 7.48
CA TYR A 435 10.03 5.84 7.16
C TYR A 435 10.40 5.00 8.40
N PRO A 436 10.62 3.66 8.33
CA PRO A 436 10.75 2.86 7.11
C PRO A 436 9.44 2.26 6.57
N ALA A 437 8.28 2.51 7.18
CA ALA A 437 7.02 1.97 6.66
C ALA A 437 6.77 2.42 5.20
N THR A 438 7.07 3.68 4.87
CA THR A 438 7.10 4.14 3.47
C THR A 438 8.27 5.07 3.18
N THR A 439 8.63 5.19 1.89
CA THR A 439 9.61 6.18 1.41
C THR A 439 9.00 7.56 1.13
N ALA A 440 7.67 7.67 1.15
CA ALA A 440 6.93 8.89 0.82
C ALA A 440 5.78 9.14 1.81
N PRO A 441 6.08 9.57 3.05
CA PRO A 441 5.11 9.61 4.16
C PRO A 441 3.92 10.55 3.93
N GLY A 442 4.03 11.52 3.02
CA GLY A 442 2.93 12.42 2.63
C GLY A 442 1.92 11.79 1.67
N THR A 443 2.02 10.50 1.36
CA THR A 443 1.19 9.81 0.37
C THR A 443 0.58 8.53 0.93
N THR A 444 -0.40 7.96 0.22
CA THR A 444 -1.04 6.67 0.57
C THR A 444 -0.99 5.70 -0.60
N SER A 445 -0.90 4.39 -0.33
CA SER A 445 -1.00 3.33 -1.35
C SER A 445 -2.43 2.80 -1.53
N VAL A 446 -3.36 3.12 -0.62
CA VAL A 446 -4.76 2.66 -0.66
C VAL A 446 -5.71 3.83 -0.47
N GLY A 447 -6.89 3.76 -1.07
CA GLY A 447 -7.89 4.82 -1.08
C GLY A 447 -7.72 5.78 -2.27
N THR A 448 -8.71 6.65 -2.49
CA THR A 448 -8.75 7.50 -3.70
C THR A 448 -7.62 8.51 -3.76
N ALA A 449 -7.08 8.93 -2.60
CA ALA A 449 -5.93 9.82 -2.54
C ALA A 449 -4.64 9.23 -3.14
N ALA A 450 -4.58 7.90 -3.34
CA ALA A 450 -3.45 7.23 -3.99
C ALA A 450 -3.23 7.70 -5.44
N ILE A 451 -4.25 8.17 -6.13
CA ILE A 451 -4.17 8.71 -7.51
C ILE A 451 -3.16 9.85 -7.58
N ARG A 452 -3.14 10.74 -6.58
CA ARG A 452 -2.31 11.95 -6.57
C ARG A 452 -0.81 11.69 -6.55
N ARG A 453 -0.36 10.51 -6.11
CA ARG A 453 1.07 10.13 -6.11
C ARG A 453 1.69 10.20 -7.51
N PHE A 454 0.90 9.88 -8.52
CA PHE A 454 1.35 9.80 -9.90
C PHE A 454 1.03 11.06 -10.71
N MET A 455 0.81 12.18 -10.01
CA MET A 455 0.52 13.47 -10.59
C MET A 455 1.46 14.55 -10.03
N ARG A 456 1.56 15.67 -10.73
CA ARG A 456 2.27 16.88 -10.28
C ARG A 456 1.52 18.14 -10.67
N PRO A 457 1.58 19.22 -9.88
CA PRO A 457 0.94 20.48 -10.22
C PRO A 457 1.70 21.20 -11.37
N VAL A 458 0.91 21.91 -12.19
CA VAL A 458 1.39 22.90 -13.18
C VAL A 458 0.53 24.14 -13.05
N ALA A 459 1.14 25.31 -12.92
CA ALA A 459 0.46 26.59 -12.95
C ALA A 459 0.65 27.28 -14.30
N TYR A 460 -0.43 27.89 -14.81
CA TYR A 460 -0.50 28.67 -16.02
C TYR A 460 -0.80 30.12 -15.65
N GLN A 461 0.02 31.07 -16.11
CA GLN A 461 -0.18 32.50 -15.81
C GLN A 461 -0.44 33.28 -17.07
N ASN A 462 -1.55 34.02 -17.11
CA ASN A 462 -1.97 34.86 -18.25
C ASN A 462 -2.08 34.08 -19.58
N VAL A 463 -2.35 32.78 -19.55
CA VAL A 463 -2.53 31.95 -20.74
C VAL A 463 -3.96 32.15 -21.26
N PRO A 464 -4.15 32.45 -22.56
CA PRO A 464 -5.49 32.61 -23.12
C PRO A 464 -6.36 31.35 -22.96
N ASP A 465 -7.62 31.56 -22.58
CA ASP A 465 -8.56 30.47 -22.25
C ASP A 465 -8.62 29.33 -23.30
N PRO A 466 -8.68 29.59 -24.63
CA PRO A 466 -8.79 28.50 -25.62
C PRO A 466 -7.56 27.61 -25.73
N VAL A 467 -6.40 27.99 -25.18
CA VAL A 467 -5.17 27.18 -25.22
C VAL A 467 -4.86 26.52 -23.86
N LEU A 468 -5.68 26.80 -22.86
CA LEU A 468 -5.59 26.10 -21.55
C LEU A 468 -6.07 24.66 -21.66
N PRO A 469 -5.54 23.76 -20.81
CA PRO A 469 -6.12 22.44 -20.64
C PRO A 469 -7.62 22.53 -20.32
N PRO A 470 -8.47 21.62 -20.82
CA PRO A 470 -9.92 21.66 -20.60
C PRO A 470 -10.35 21.79 -19.14
N ALA A 471 -9.58 21.20 -18.21
CA ALA A 471 -9.81 21.31 -16.76
C ALA A 471 -9.76 22.76 -16.23
N LEU A 472 -9.06 23.67 -16.93
CA LEU A 472 -8.82 25.04 -16.51
C LEU A 472 -9.57 26.09 -17.36
N GLN A 473 -10.25 25.67 -18.45
CA GLN A 473 -11.03 26.55 -19.27
C GLN A 473 -12.24 27.09 -18.51
N GLU A 474 -12.66 28.31 -18.83
CA GLU A 474 -13.73 29.02 -18.13
C GLU A 474 -15.05 28.21 -18.12
N GLU A 475 -15.41 27.61 -19.26
CA GLU A 475 -16.63 26.83 -19.41
C GLU A 475 -16.66 25.49 -18.69
N ASN A 476 -15.51 25.03 -18.13
CA ASN A 476 -15.39 23.71 -17.50
C ASN A 476 -15.94 22.57 -18.36
N PRO A 477 -15.43 22.33 -19.57
CA PRO A 477 -16.03 21.41 -20.53
C PRO A 477 -16.08 19.95 -20.02
N TRP A 478 -15.31 19.62 -19.00
CA TRP A 478 -15.35 18.32 -18.35
C TRP A 478 -16.35 18.24 -17.18
N GLY A 479 -16.93 19.37 -16.74
CA GLY A 479 -17.88 19.43 -15.63
C GLY A 479 -17.29 18.93 -14.31
N ILE A 480 -16.00 19.13 -14.08
CA ILE A 480 -15.26 18.64 -12.92
C ILE A 480 -15.34 19.60 -11.72
N THR A 481 -15.03 19.08 -10.55
CA THR A 481 -14.83 19.89 -9.34
C THR A 481 -13.65 20.84 -9.51
N ARG A 482 -13.85 22.13 -9.18
CA ARG A 482 -12.80 23.16 -9.23
C ARG A 482 -12.87 24.07 -8.02
N ARG A 483 -11.80 24.82 -7.81
CA ARG A 483 -11.79 26.01 -6.95
C ARG A 483 -11.66 27.24 -7.84
N VAL A 484 -12.59 28.18 -7.76
CA VAL A 484 -12.58 29.43 -8.55
C VAL A 484 -12.62 30.60 -7.58
N ASP A 485 -11.61 31.47 -7.62
CA ASP A 485 -11.44 32.63 -6.72
C ASP A 485 -11.70 32.27 -5.24
N GLY A 486 -11.13 31.13 -4.83
CA GLY A 486 -11.23 30.64 -3.45
C GLY A 486 -12.51 29.82 -3.15
N ASN A 487 -13.51 29.80 -4.02
CA ASN A 487 -14.78 29.09 -3.81
C ASN A 487 -14.78 27.72 -4.52
N PHE A 488 -15.37 26.71 -3.90
CA PHE A 488 -15.52 25.41 -4.53
C PHE A 488 -16.73 25.37 -5.48
N GLU A 489 -16.48 24.90 -6.70
CA GLU A 489 -17.51 24.52 -7.69
C GLU A 489 -17.55 22.99 -7.76
N PRO A 490 -18.65 22.33 -7.35
CA PRO A 490 -18.75 20.88 -7.43
C PRO A 490 -18.91 20.39 -8.86
N ALA A 491 -18.57 19.12 -9.12
CA ALA A 491 -18.79 18.47 -10.41
C ALA A 491 -20.27 18.51 -10.80
N GLY A 492 -20.56 18.79 -12.08
CA GLY A 492 -21.94 18.87 -12.60
C GLY A 492 -22.74 20.08 -12.13
N GLY A 493 -22.13 21.05 -11.44
CA GLY A 493 -22.78 22.29 -11.06
C GLY A 493 -23.10 23.15 -12.30
N THR A 494 -24.38 23.46 -12.52
CA THR A 494 -24.78 24.53 -13.46
C THR A 494 -24.52 25.86 -12.76
N ARG A 495 -23.82 26.78 -13.44
CA ARG A 495 -23.71 28.19 -13.01
C ARG A 495 -25.07 28.87 -12.99
#